data_f662d0a5c2f2b8ce8706ce77c2667b0c
#
_entry.id   f662d0a5c2f2b8ce8706ce77c2667b0c
#
_cell.length_a   1.000
_cell.length_b   1.000
_cell.length_c   1.000
_cell.angle_alpha   90.00
_cell.angle_beta   90.00
_cell.angle_gamma   90.00
#
_symmetry.space_group_name_H-M   'P 1'
#
loop_
_entity.id
_entity.type
_entity.pdbx_description
1 polymer ?
#
loop_
_entity_poly.entity_id
_entity_poly.type
_entity_poly.pdbx_seq_one_letter_code
_entity_poly.pdbx_strand_id
1 'polypeptide(L)'
;MARIPDAFIDDLLARTDIVEVIGTRVPLKRQGKEYSARCPFHDERSPSFTVSQTKQFYHCFGCGAHGTAISFLMNYDRLEFLDAVDELAKRVGMEVPKEAQKRDENDDSRDMYAALDAAAKFFQRQLESSDKAKAYLDGRGVDAAIRAQFSIGFAPDGFSALKDALGTDERRIKLLDKTGMLSKSDSGRVYDKFRDRVMFPIHDRRGRVIAFGGRVLQKDDGPKYL
;
A
#
# COMPACT_ATOMS: atom_id res chain seq x y z
N MET A 1 -3.81 -18.86 6.71
CA MET A 1 -4.13 -17.51 7.25
C MET A 1 -4.32 -17.66 8.75
N ALA A 2 -3.52 -16.95 9.55
CA ALA A 2 -3.71 -16.93 10.99
C ALA A 2 -5.06 -16.24 11.28
N ARG A 3 -6.00 -16.98 11.84
CA ARG A 3 -7.35 -16.50 12.14
C ARG A 3 -7.38 -16.03 13.58
N ILE A 4 -7.71 -14.77 13.82
CA ILE A 4 -8.01 -14.30 15.18
C ILE A 4 -9.30 -15.01 15.61
N PRO A 5 -9.36 -15.61 16.82
CA PRO A 5 -10.56 -16.24 17.30
C PRO A 5 -11.74 -15.27 17.34
N ASP A 6 -12.90 -15.69 16.85
CA ASP A 6 -14.11 -14.85 16.81
C ASP A 6 -14.46 -14.34 18.21
N ALA A 7 -14.30 -15.17 19.27
CA ALA A 7 -14.49 -14.79 20.67
C ALA A 7 -13.57 -13.63 21.12
N PHE A 8 -12.35 -13.53 20.60
CA PHE A 8 -11.47 -12.40 20.88
C PHE A 8 -11.97 -11.12 20.21
N ILE A 9 -12.46 -11.21 18.97
CA ILE A 9 -13.03 -10.06 18.24
C ILE A 9 -14.29 -9.55 18.96
N ASP A 10 -15.15 -10.46 19.44
CA ASP A 10 -16.36 -10.11 20.18
C ASP A 10 -16.03 -9.41 21.50
N ASP A 11 -15.05 -9.92 22.29
CA ASP A 11 -14.61 -9.28 23.53
C ASP A 11 -13.92 -7.92 23.26
N LEU A 12 -13.12 -7.81 22.22
CA LEU A 12 -12.50 -6.56 21.80
C LEU A 12 -13.54 -5.50 21.45
N LEU A 13 -14.53 -5.85 20.64
CA LEU A 13 -15.60 -4.94 20.25
C LEU A 13 -16.49 -4.56 21.43
N ALA A 14 -16.74 -5.50 22.37
CA ALA A 14 -17.50 -5.23 23.58
C ALA A 14 -16.81 -4.23 24.54
N ARG A 15 -15.48 -4.17 24.52
CA ARG A 15 -14.68 -3.22 25.33
C ARG A 15 -14.37 -1.92 24.59
N THR A 16 -14.62 -1.86 23.29
CA THR A 16 -14.33 -0.69 22.46
C THR A 16 -15.55 0.22 22.39
N ASP A 17 -15.39 1.52 22.69
CA ASP A 17 -16.44 2.50 22.40
C ASP A 17 -16.22 3.07 21.00
N ILE A 18 -17.13 2.74 20.08
CA ILE A 18 -17.08 3.20 18.68
C ILE A 18 -17.14 4.74 18.57
N VAL A 19 -17.84 5.41 19.50
CA VAL A 19 -17.95 6.88 19.51
C VAL A 19 -16.58 7.50 19.80
N GLU A 20 -15.82 6.95 20.75
CA GLU A 20 -14.46 7.40 21.03
C GLU A 20 -13.52 7.15 19.85
N VAL A 21 -13.60 5.96 19.25
CA VAL A 21 -12.75 5.61 18.09
C VAL A 21 -12.99 6.54 16.91
N ILE A 22 -14.26 6.77 16.55
CA ILE A 22 -14.63 7.65 15.44
C ILE A 22 -14.41 9.11 15.81
N GLY A 23 -14.73 9.51 17.03
CA GLY A 23 -14.64 10.89 17.51
C GLY A 23 -13.24 11.48 17.48
N THR A 24 -12.18 10.65 17.55
CA THR A 24 -10.79 11.10 17.37
C THR A 24 -10.44 11.48 15.91
N ARG A 25 -11.30 11.15 14.95
CA ARG A 25 -11.07 11.31 13.49
C ARG A 25 -12.13 12.18 12.84
N VAL A 26 -13.38 12.06 13.29
CA VAL A 26 -14.54 12.73 12.72
C VAL A 26 -15.26 13.50 13.83
N PRO A 27 -15.53 14.81 13.65
CA PRO A 27 -16.22 15.62 14.65
C PRO A 27 -17.68 15.18 14.79
N LEU A 28 -17.96 14.31 15.76
CA LEU A 28 -19.30 13.79 16.05
C LEU A 28 -20.10 14.80 16.85
N LYS A 29 -21.38 15.00 16.49
CA LYS A 29 -22.34 15.78 17.25
C LYS A 29 -23.41 14.86 17.81
N ARG A 30 -23.70 14.95 19.11
CA ARG A 30 -24.74 14.16 19.73
C ARG A 30 -26.13 14.59 19.22
N GLN A 31 -26.92 13.65 18.80
CA GLN A 31 -28.28 13.85 18.30
C GLN A 31 -29.21 12.82 18.94
N GLY A 32 -29.80 13.20 20.07
CA GLY A 32 -30.61 12.28 20.87
C GLY A 32 -29.78 11.15 21.50
N LYS A 33 -30.10 9.91 21.12
CA LYS A 33 -29.40 8.69 21.58
C LYS A 33 -28.21 8.31 20.71
N GLU A 34 -28.03 8.95 19.59
CA GLU A 34 -26.98 8.66 18.60
C GLU A 34 -26.08 9.86 18.36
N TYR A 35 -25.05 9.68 17.59
CA TYR A 35 -24.14 10.73 17.13
C TYR A 35 -24.24 10.88 15.63
N SER A 36 -24.08 12.08 15.11
CA SER A 36 -24.10 12.36 13.67
C SER A 36 -22.93 13.23 13.23
N ALA A 37 -22.51 13.06 11.99
CA ALA A 37 -21.50 13.87 11.32
C ALA A 37 -21.73 13.89 9.80
N ARG A 38 -20.98 14.72 9.09
CA ARG A 38 -20.78 14.54 7.66
C ARG A 38 -19.98 13.28 7.40
N CYS A 39 -20.36 12.53 6.39
CA CYS A 39 -19.69 11.26 6.09
C CYS A 39 -18.24 11.46 5.67
N PRO A 40 -17.29 10.73 6.27
CA PRO A 40 -15.90 10.81 5.86
C PRO A 40 -15.57 10.00 4.59
N PHE A 41 -16.56 9.23 4.06
CA PHE A 41 -16.38 8.33 2.93
C PHE A 41 -16.93 8.87 1.61
N HIS A 42 -17.72 9.96 1.63
CA HIS A 42 -18.21 10.65 0.45
C HIS A 42 -18.46 12.12 0.75
N ASP A 43 -18.44 12.95 -0.28
CA ASP A 43 -18.73 14.38 -0.14
C ASP A 43 -20.23 14.62 0.04
N GLU A 44 -20.59 15.37 1.09
CA GLU A 44 -21.97 15.77 1.38
C GLU A 44 -22.05 17.13 2.08
N ARG A 45 -23.19 17.79 1.93
CA ARG A 45 -23.44 19.09 2.58
C ARG A 45 -24.18 18.96 3.91
N SER A 46 -25.02 17.94 4.03
CA SER A 46 -25.84 17.65 5.23
C SER A 46 -25.35 16.37 5.91
N PRO A 47 -25.35 16.30 7.25
CA PRO A 47 -24.93 15.09 7.96
C PRO A 47 -25.84 13.90 7.65
N SER A 48 -25.26 12.81 7.13
CA SER A 48 -25.94 11.53 6.90
C SER A 48 -25.24 10.33 7.57
N PHE A 49 -24.08 10.59 8.19
CA PHE A 49 -23.33 9.59 8.91
C PHE A 49 -23.76 9.53 10.37
N THR A 50 -24.24 8.38 10.81
CA THR A 50 -24.72 8.16 12.19
C THR A 50 -23.89 7.11 12.89
N VAL A 51 -23.68 7.27 14.21
CA VAL A 51 -22.96 6.35 15.07
C VAL A 51 -23.83 6.04 16.27
N SER A 52 -24.15 4.76 16.46
CA SER A 52 -24.92 4.26 17.59
C SER A 52 -23.99 3.69 18.66
N GLN A 53 -23.87 4.39 19.78
CA GLN A 53 -23.06 3.93 20.92
C GLN A 53 -23.62 2.64 21.55
N THR A 54 -24.95 2.50 21.60
CA THR A 54 -25.59 1.31 22.15
C THR A 54 -25.44 0.08 21.28
N LYS A 55 -25.42 0.26 19.94
CA LYS A 55 -25.25 -0.84 18.97
C LYS A 55 -23.81 -1.08 18.59
N GLN A 56 -22.88 -0.20 18.99
CA GLN A 56 -21.47 -0.21 18.58
C GLN A 56 -21.31 -0.32 17.07
N PHE A 57 -22.07 0.51 16.32
CA PHE A 57 -22.21 0.43 14.89
C PHE A 57 -22.37 1.82 14.26
N TYR A 58 -21.77 2.04 13.09
CA TYR A 58 -21.99 3.24 12.29
C TYR A 58 -22.71 2.92 10.98
N HIS A 59 -23.48 3.88 10.48
CA HIS A 59 -24.13 3.79 9.19
C HIS A 59 -24.23 5.16 8.54
N CYS A 60 -23.93 5.24 7.24
CA CYS A 60 -24.15 6.42 6.42
C CYS A 60 -25.38 6.22 5.53
N PHE A 61 -26.42 7.05 5.71
CA PHE A 61 -27.63 7.00 4.90
C PHE A 61 -27.43 7.59 3.48
N GLY A 62 -26.31 8.28 3.21
CA GLY A 62 -25.98 8.82 1.89
C GLY A 62 -25.29 7.79 0.98
N CYS A 63 -24.20 7.16 1.43
CA CYS A 63 -23.41 6.22 0.60
C CYS A 63 -23.53 4.75 1.01
N GLY A 64 -24.29 4.43 2.09
CA GLY A 64 -24.44 3.07 2.58
C GLY A 64 -23.23 2.49 3.33
N ALA A 65 -22.15 3.27 3.56
CA ALA A 65 -21.01 2.81 4.35
C ALA A 65 -21.45 2.49 5.77
N HIS A 66 -21.09 1.31 6.27
CA HIS A 66 -21.52 0.85 7.60
C HIS A 66 -20.52 -0.15 8.20
N GLY A 67 -20.60 -0.34 9.51
CA GLY A 67 -19.80 -1.35 10.20
C GLY A 67 -19.48 -1.04 11.66
N THR A 68 -18.58 -1.84 12.23
CA THR A 68 -18.06 -1.73 13.59
C THR A 68 -16.84 -0.80 13.64
N ALA A 69 -16.25 -0.62 14.83
CA ALA A 69 -15.00 0.12 15.02
C ALA A 69 -13.85 -0.43 14.15
N ILE A 70 -13.74 -1.77 14.02
CA ILE A 70 -12.76 -2.41 13.14
C ILE A 70 -12.98 -1.99 11.69
N SER A 71 -14.22 -2.13 11.19
CA SER A 71 -14.56 -1.75 9.81
C SER A 71 -14.30 -0.26 9.54
N PHE A 72 -14.53 0.60 10.55
CA PHE A 72 -14.24 2.03 10.43
C PHE A 72 -12.76 2.29 10.25
N LEU A 73 -11.88 1.71 11.07
CA LEU A 73 -10.44 1.85 10.95
C LEU A 73 -9.92 1.32 9.62
N MET A 74 -10.42 0.17 9.17
CA MET A 74 -10.05 -0.40 7.87
C MET A 74 -10.42 0.55 6.72
N ASN A 75 -11.60 1.17 6.77
CA ASN A 75 -12.08 2.03 5.69
C ASN A 75 -11.51 3.45 5.75
N TYR A 76 -11.38 4.03 6.94
CA TYR A 76 -10.95 5.41 7.14
C TYR A 76 -9.43 5.54 7.15
N ASP A 77 -8.75 4.78 8.02
CA ASP A 77 -7.28 4.79 8.13
C ASP A 77 -6.62 3.84 7.12
N ARG A 78 -7.44 3.08 6.34
CA ARG A 78 -6.98 2.10 5.35
C ARG A 78 -6.09 1.02 5.95
N LEU A 79 -6.41 0.61 7.17
CA LEU A 79 -5.68 -0.45 7.86
C LEU A 79 -6.11 -1.84 7.34
N GLU A 80 -5.17 -2.79 7.37
CA GLU A 80 -5.53 -4.20 7.24
C GLU A 80 -6.26 -4.66 8.51
N PHE A 81 -7.01 -5.76 8.40
CA PHE A 81 -7.80 -6.28 9.52
C PHE A 81 -6.96 -6.49 10.78
N LEU A 82 -5.78 -7.10 10.65
CA LEU A 82 -4.88 -7.36 11.78
C LEU A 82 -4.37 -6.07 12.43
N ASP A 83 -4.03 -5.06 11.62
CA ASP A 83 -3.55 -3.77 12.12
C ASP A 83 -4.67 -3.01 12.85
N ALA A 84 -5.91 -3.06 12.31
CA ALA A 84 -7.07 -2.45 12.95
C ALA A 84 -7.40 -3.11 14.30
N VAL A 85 -7.33 -4.45 14.37
CA VAL A 85 -7.52 -5.19 15.61
C VAL A 85 -6.41 -4.88 16.62
N ASP A 86 -5.15 -4.82 16.20
CA ASP A 86 -4.00 -4.50 17.06
C ASP A 86 -4.11 -3.07 17.62
N GLU A 87 -4.55 -2.10 16.81
CA GLU A 87 -4.78 -0.73 17.26
C GLU A 87 -5.88 -0.65 18.33
N LEU A 88 -7.02 -1.32 18.10
CA LEU A 88 -8.09 -1.34 19.07
C LEU A 88 -7.70 -2.09 20.35
N ALA A 89 -7.02 -3.23 20.23
CA ALA A 89 -6.54 -4.01 21.37
C ALA A 89 -5.62 -3.19 22.28
N LYS A 90 -4.67 -2.43 21.68
CA LYS A 90 -3.81 -1.51 22.44
C LYS A 90 -4.61 -0.44 23.18
N ARG A 91 -5.68 0.10 22.59
CA ARG A 91 -6.52 1.12 23.24
C ARG A 91 -7.24 0.60 24.48
N VAL A 92 -7.68 -0.66 24.46
CA VAL A 92 -8.44 -1.27 25.56
C VAL A 92 -7.57 -2.16 26.46
N GLY A 93 -6.25 -2.14 26.28
CA GLY A 93 -5.30 -2.90 27.10
C GLY A 93 -5.38 -4.43 26.91
N MET A 94 -5.81 -4.88 25.72
CA MET A 94 -5.85 -6.30 25.35
C MET A 94 -4.62 -6.68 24.55
N GLU A 95 -4.13 -7.91 24.75
CA GLU A 95 -3.10 -8.49 23.90
C GLU A 95 -3.73 -9.39 22.84
N VAL A 96 -3.43 -9.12 21.57
CA VAL A 96 -3.87 -9.98 20.47
C VAL A 96 -3.21 -11.35 20.63
N PRO A 97 -3.99 -12.47 20.58
CA PRO A 97 -3.45 -13.80 20.76
C PRO A 97 -2.27 -14.08 19.83
N LYS A 98 -1.19 -14.64 20.38
CA LYS A 98 0.05 -14.93 19.61
C LYS A 98 -0.16 -15.90 18.45
N GLU A 99 -1.23 -16.71 18.48
CA GLU A 99 -1.63 -17.57 17.34
C GLU A 99 -2.09 -16.75 16.13
N ALA A 100 -2.68 -15.57 16.38
CA ALA A 100 -3.03 -14.63 15.32
C ALA A 100 -1.82 -13.85 14.81
N GLN A 101 -0.78 -13.71 15.64
CA GLN A 101 0.50 -13.07 15.28
C GLN A 101 1.50 -14.04 14.66
N LYS A 102 1.26 -15.36 14.63
CA LYS A 102 2.02 -16.26 13.76
C LYS A 102 1.74 -15.85 12.33
N ARG A 103 2.51 -14.84 11.89
CA ARG A 103 2.71 -14.59 10.47
C ARG A 103 3.08 -15.93 9.87
N ASP A 104 2.39 -16.29 8.81
CA ASP A 104 2.83 -17.38 7.96
C ASP A 104 4.34 -17.18 7.78
N GLU A 105 5.18 -18.12 8.21
CA GLU A 105 6.64 -18.04 7.99
C GLU A 105 6.96 -17.91 6.49
N ASN A 106 5.94 -18.12 5.65
CA ASN A 106 5.92 -17.93 4.20
C ASN A 106 5.26 -16.61 3.73
N ASP A 107 4.83 -15.70 4.61
CA ASP A 107 4.30 -14.39 4.19
C ASP A 107 5.47 -13.44 3.89
N ASP A 108 6.00 -13.55 2.69
CA ASP A 108 7.02 -12.67 2.13
C ASP A 108 6.47 -11.25 1.80
N SER A 109 5.21 -10.95 2.06
CA SER A 109 4.56 -9.69 1.63
C SER A 109 5.33 -8.45 2.07
N ARG A 110 5.76 -8.42 3.33
CA ARG A 110 6.54 -7.28 3.85
C ARG A 110 7.89 -7.14 3.16
N ASP A 111 8.55 -8.27 2.91
CA ASP A 111 9.85 -8.31 2.26
C ASP A 111 9.70 -7.97 0.76
N MET A 112 8.59 -8.35 0.13
CA MET A 112 8.26 -7.97 -1.25
C MET A 112 8.03 -6.46 -1.38
N TYR A 113 7.28 -5.82 -0.47
CA TYR A 113 7.16 -4.35 -0.45
C TYR A 113 8.50 -3.66 -0.24
N ALA A 114 9.35 -4.18 0.67
CA ALA A 114 10.69 -3.65 0.88
C ALA A 114 11.59 -3.79 -0.37
N ALA A 115 11.47 -4.90 -1.10
CA ALA A 115 12.20 -5.12 -2.35
C ALA A 115 11.73 -4.15 -3.45
N LEU A 116 10.43 -3.91 -3.59
CA LEU A 116 9.86 -2.95 -4.54
C LEU A 116 10.24 -1.50 -4.21
N ASP A 117 10.24 -1.11 -2.94
CA ASP A 117 10.69 0.22 -2.49
C ASP A 117 12.19 0.42 -2.76
N ALA A 118 13.00 -0.61 -2.52
CA ALA A 118 14.43 -0.59 -2.84
C ALA A 118 14.67 -0.47 -4.35
N ALA A 119 13.85 -1.15 -5.19
CA ALA A 119 13.89 -1.03 -6.65
C ALA A 119 13.50 0.38 -7.11
N ALA A 120 12.48 0.99 -6.51
CA ALA A 120 12.08 2.38 -6.82
C ALA A 120 13.23 3.36 -6.53
N LYS A 121 13.84 3.25 -5.36
CA LYS A 121 15.01 4.07 -4.99
C LYS A 121 16.22 3.83 -5.89
N PHE A 122 16.42 2.60 -6.33
CA PHE A 122 17.47 2.27 -7.31
C PHE A 122 17.19 2.98 -8.63
N PHE A 123 16.00 2.85 -9.21
CA PHE A 123 15.65 3.48 -10.48
C PHE A 123 15.70 5.01 -10.42
N GLN A 124 15.30 5.63 -9.31
CA GLN A 124 15.45 7.08 -9.10
C GLN A 124 16.91 7.52 -9.18
N ARG A 125 17.82 6.84 -8.47
CA ARG A 125 19.27 7.14 -8.53
C ARG A 125 19.82 6.95 -9.95
N GLN A 126 19.37 5.94 -10.68
CA GLN A 126 19.79 5.72 -12.07
C GLN A 126 19.30 6.84 -13.01
N LEU A 127 18.11 7.41 -12.76
CA LEU A 127 17.61 8.57 -13.49
C LEU A 127 18.49 9.81 -13.27
N GLU A 128 18.88 10.07 -12.03
CA GLU A 128 19.79 11.19 -11.67
C GLU A 128 21.08 11.15 -12.50
N SER A 129 21.62 9.96 -12.76
CA SER A 129 22.87 9.72 -13.48
C SER A 129 22.68 9.61 -14.99
N SER A 130 21.45 9.63 -15.53
CA SER A 130 21.16 9.41 -16.95
C SER A 130 20.71 10.69 -17.66
N ASP A 131 21.63 11.39 -18.32
CA ASP A 131 21.28 12.58 -19.12
C ASP A 131 20.30 12.24 -20.25
N LYS A 132 20.46 11.05 -20.88
CA LYS A 132 19.54 10.53 -21.91
C LYS A 132 18.09 10.44 -21.40
N ALA A 133 17.89 9.87 -20.23
CA ALA A 133 16.55 9.70 -19.66
C ALA A 133 15.96 11.04 -19.18
N LYS A 134 16.79 11.92 -18.60
CA LYS A 134 16.38 13.28 -18.23
C LYS A 134 15.94 14.09 -19.44
N ALA A 135 16.76 14.15 -20.48
CA ALA A 135 16.43 14.87 -21.72
C ALA A 135 15.15 14.34 -22.39
N TYR A 136 14.94 13.02 -22.35
CA TYR A 136 13.70 12.41 -22.84
C TYR A 136 12.47 12.89 -22.08
N LEU A 137 12.54 12.94 -20.73
CA LEU A 137 11.45 13.40 -19.86
C LEU A 137 11.21 14.90 -20.01
N ASP A 138 12.26 15.70 -20.06
CA ASP A 138 12.19 17.16 -20.27
C ASP A 138 11.52 17.49 -21.61
N GLY A 139 11.85 16.78 -22.68
CA GLY A 139 11.22 16.92 -24.00
C GLY A 139 9.73 16.53 -24.02
N ARG A 140 9.22 15.95 -22.94
CA ARG A 140 7.80 15.60 -22.74
C ARG A 140 7.12 16.46 -21.66
N GLY A 141 7.78 17.49 -21.18
CA GLY A 141 7.24 18.38 -20.14
C GLY A 141 7.22 17.77 -18.74
N VAL A 142 7.98 16.70 -18.51
CA VAL A 142 8.12 16.04 -17.20
C VAL A 142 9.38 16.58 -16.54
N ASP A 143 9.25 17.70 -15.85
CA ASP A 143 10.33 18.39 -15.16
C ASP A 143 10.81 17.65 -13.88
N ALA A 144 11.82 18.22 -13.23
CA ALA A 144 12.39 17.64 -12.01
C ALA A 144 11.39 17.53 -10.86
N ALA A 145 10.47 18.51 -10.73
CA ALA A 145 9.46 18.49 -9.67
C ALA A 145 8.45 17.36 -9.88
N ILE A 146 7.98 17.19 -11.11
CA ILE A 146 7.08 16.08 -11.49
C ILE A 146 7.78 14.73 -11.29
N ARG A 147 9.05 14.61 -11.71
CA ARG A 147 9.83 13.38 -11.52
C ARG A 147 9.94 13.00 -10.05
N ALA A 148 10.22 13.96 -9.19
CA ALA A 148 10.29 13.74 -7.74
C ALA A 148 8.91 13.39 -7.15
N GLN A 149 7.86 14.14 -7.51
CA GLN A 149 6.51 13.93 -7.00
C GLN A 149 5.99 12.51 -7.30
N PHE A 150 6.24 12.00 -8.51
CA PHE A 150 5.79 10.69 -8.95
C PHE A 150 6.84 9.59 -8.79
N SER A 151 7.98 9.87 -8.14
CA SER A 151 9.07 8.93 -7.92
C SER A 151 9.52 8.23 -9.22
N ILE A 152 9.53 8.97 -10.34
CA ILE A 152 9.91 8.45 -11.65
C ILE A 152 11.39 8.08 -11.63
N GLY A 153 11.73 6.94 -12.24
CA GLY A 153 13.08 6.42 -12.32
C GLY A 153 13.50 6.01 -13.72
N PHE A 154 14.65 5.40 -13.82
CA PHE A 154 15.20 4.87 -15.05
C PHE A 154 15.84 3.49 -14.81
N ALA A 155 15.50 2.52 -15.62
CA ALA A 155 16.16 1.22 -15.68
C ALA A 155 17.29 1.30 -16.69
N PRO A 156 18.57 1.13 -16.30
CA PRO A 156 19.71 1.20 -17.20
C PRO A 156 19.66 0.16 -18.31
N ASP A 157 20.37 0.41 -19.39
CA ASP A 157 20.58 -0.57 -20.45
C ASP A 157 21.60 -1.61 -20.00
N GLY A 158 21.11 -2.75 -19.54
CA GLY A 158 21.95 -3.82 -19.01
C GLY A 158 21.11 -4.98 -18.47
N PHE A 159 21.70 -6.18 -18.47
CA PHE A 159 20.97 -7.40 -18.10
C PHE A 159 20.97 -7.69 -16.60
N SER A 160 21.75 -6.97 -15.79
CA SER A 160 21.93 -7.32 -14.38
C SER A 160 22.09 -6.13 -13.44
N ALA A 161 21.89 -4.90 -13.89
CA ALA A 161 22.15 -3.71 -13.09
C ALA A 161 21.33 -3.67 -11.79
N LEU A 162 20.03 -3.96 -11.83
CA LEU A 162 19.18 -4.07 -10.67
C LEU A 162 19.53 -5.30 -9.84
N LYS A 163 19.68 -6.46 -10.50
CA LYS A 163 20.03 -7.74 -9.86
C LYS A 163 21.32 -7.63 -9.08
N ASP A 164 22.37 -7.04 -9.67
CA ASP A 164 23.68 -6.91 -9.03
C ASP A 164 23.64 -5.91 -7.85
N ALA A 165 22.81 -4.86 -7.96
CA ALA A 165 22.65 -3.87 -6.91
C ALA A 165 21.82 -4.36 -5.71
N LEU A 166 20.78 -5.16 -5.92
CA LEU A 166 19.81 -5.52 -4.90
C LEU A 166 19.74 -7.02 -4.59
N GLY A 167 20.17 -7.89 -5.52
CA GLY A 167 20.18 -9.34 -5.38
C GLY A 167 21.45 -9.87 -4.70
N THR A 168 21.83 -9.32 -3.55
CA THR A 168 23.08 -9.62 -2.85
C THR A 168 23.14 -11.04 -2.28
N ASP A 169 22.01 -11.73 -2.20
CA ASP A 169 21.89 -13.10 -1.72
C ASP A 169 20.72 -13.82 -2.45
N GLU A 170 20.65 -15.13 -2.30
CA GLU A 170 19.66 -15.97 -2.98
C GLU A 170 18.21 -15.62 -2.58
N ARG A 171 17.98 -15.24 -1.31
CA ARG A 171 16.66 -14.83 -0.82
C ARG A 171 16.18 -13.55 -1.52
N ARG A 172 17.05 -12.55 -1.65
CA ARG A 172 16.74 -11.29 -2.34
C ARG A 172 16.52 -11.50 -3.83
N ILE A 173 17.28 -12.36 -4.49
CA ILE A 173 17.04 -12.73 -5.89
C ILE A 173 15.64 -13.36 -6.04
N LYS A 174 15.25 -14.26 -5.14
CA LYS A 174 13.89 -14.86 -5.14
C LYS A 174 12.79 -13.80 -4.92
N LEU A 175 13.02 -12.81 -4.05
CA LEU A 175 12.08 -11.71 -3.84
C LEU A 175 11.95 -10.82 -5.08
N LEU A 176 13.06 -10.46 -5.73
CA LEU A 176 13.05 -9.71 -6.98
C LEU A 176 12.36 -10.48 -8.12
N ASP A 177 12.52 -11.80 -8.19
CA ASP A 177 11.82 -12.66 -9.14
C ASP A 177 10.30 -12.68 -8.85
N LYS A 178 9.91 -12.92 -7.58
CA LYS A 178 8.50 -12.89 -7.13
C LYS A 178 7.81 -11.55 -7.38
N THR A 179 8.53 -10.44 -7.26
CA THR A 179 8.00 -9.10 -7.50
C THR A 179 8.01 -8.71 -8.99
N GLY A 180 8.44 -9.61 -9.87
CA GLY A 180 8.45 -9.38 -11.31
C GLY A 180 9.52 -8.39 -11.78
N MET A 181 10.56 -8.16 -10.98
CA MET A 181 11.70 -7.33 -11.36
C MET A 181 12.70 -8.06 -12.24
N LEU A 182 12.72 -9.38 -12.15
CA LEU A 182 13.59 -10.25 -12.94
C LEU A 182 12.80 -11.07 -13.95
N SER A 183 13.49 -11.60 -14.94
CA SER A 183 13.00 -12.53 -15.94
C SER A 183 13.98 -13.68 -16.09
N LYS A 184 13.51 -14.81 -16.62
CA LYS A 184 14.35 -15.98 -16.95
C LYS A 184 14.33 -16.22 -18.46
N SER A 185 15.50 -16.49 -19.03
CA SER A 185 15.63 -16.99 -20.41
C SER A 185 15.30 -18.48 -20.48
N ASP A 186 15.10 -19.00 -21.69
CA ASP A 186 14.90 -20.44 -21.95
C ASP A 186 16.08 -21.29 -21.45
N SER A 187 17.29 -20.72 -21.42
CA SER A 187 18.49 -21.34 -20.85
C SER A 187 18.58 -21.26 -19.32
N GLY A 188 17.53 -20.71 -18.63
CA GLY A 188 17.49 -20.55 -17.17
C GLY A 188 18.27 -19.35 -16.62
N ARG A 189 18.87 -18.52 -17.48
CA ARG A 189 19.61 -17.32 -17.02
C ARG A 189 18.66 -16.26 -16.51
N VAL A 190 18.91 -15.78 -15.28
CA VAL A 190 18.12 -14.72 -14.63
C VAL A 190 18.71 -13.36 -14.97
N TYR A 191 17.85 -12.42 -15.43
CA TYR A 191 18.22 -11.08 -15.85
C TYR A 191 17.16 -10.04 -15.48
N ASP A 192 17.53 -8.74 -15.54
CA ASP A 192 16.63 -7.63 -15.26
C ASP A 192 15.52 -7.55 -16.31
N LYS A 193 14.26 -7.55 -15.86
CA LYS A 193 13.09 -7.46 -16.75
C LYS A 193 13.01 -6.12 -17.46
N PHE A 194 13.28 -5.03 -16.74
CA PHE A 194 13.22 -3.67 -17.27
C PHE A 194 14.63 -3.21 -17.65
N ARG A 195 14.81 -2.81 -18.90
CA ARG A 195 16.08 -2.34 -19.47
C ARG A 195 15.81 -1.19 -20.42
N ASP A 196 16.67 -0.13 -20.38
CA ASP A 196 16.55 1.11 -21.15
C ASP A 196 15.12 1.70 -21.14
N ARG A 197 14.52 1.80 -19.94
CA ARG A 197 13.14 2.25 -19.74
C ARG A 197 13.01 3.30 -18.67
N VAL A 198 12.19 4.31 -18.94
CA VAL A 198 11.64 5.17 -17.84
C VAL A 198 10.70 4.32 -17.01
N MET A 199 10.87 4.38 -15.69
CA MET A 199 10.15 3.58 -14.73
C MET A 199 9.16 4.41 -13.94
N PHE A 200 7.93 3.95 -13.88
CA PHE A 200 6.82 4.56 -13.14
C PHE A 200 6.39 3.61 -12.03
N PRO A 201 6.64 3.92 -10.76
CA PRO A 201 6.16 3.12 -9.67
C PRO A 201 4.63 3.23 -9.57
N ILE A 202 3.98 2.11 -9.36
CA ILE A 202 2.54 2.01 -9.10
C ILE A 202 2.36 1.83 -7.60
N HIS A 203 1.58 2.72 -6.99
CA HIS A 203 1.36 2.72 -5.56
C HIS A 203 -0.03 2.19 -5.19
N ASP A 204 -0.11 1.52 -4.07
CA ASP A 204 -1.39 1.20 -3.45
C ASP A 204 -1.98 2.44 -2.73
N ARG A 205 -3.17 2.27 -2.16
CA ARG A 205 -3.84 3.34 -1.42
C ARG A 205 -3.10 3.80 -0.16
N ARG A 206 -2.11 3.04 0.31
CA ARG A 206 -1.23 3.37 1.45
C ARG A 206 0.07 4.04 1.02
N GLY A 207 0.26 4.27 -0.28
CA GLY A 207 1.48 4.84 -0.83
C GLY A 207 2.65 3.86 -0.96
N ARG A 208 2.43 2.53 -0.79
CA ARG A 208 3.48 1.52 -0.96
C ARG A 208 3.61 1.17 -2.43
N VAL A 209 4.83 1.02 -2.91
CA VAL A 209 5.07 0.54 -4.29
C VAL A 209 4.65 -0.93 -4.38
N ILE A 210 3.76 -1.23 -5.34
CA ILE A 210 3.22 -2.57 -5.58
C ILE A 210 3.61 -3.15 -6.93
N ALA A 211 4.01 -2.30 -7.88
CA ALA A 211 4.42 -2.70 -9.23
C ALA A 211 5.15 -1.55 -9.93
N PHE A 212 5.59 -1.80 -11.16
CA PHE A 212 6.18 -0.79 -12.05
C PHE A 212 5.61 -0.87 -13.45
N GLY A 213 5.40 0.29 -14.07
CA GLY A 213 5.30 0.43 -15.52
C GLY A 213 6.62 0.90 -16.09
N GLY A 214 7.09 0.28 -17.18
CA GLY A 214 8.33 0.67 -17.87
C GLY A 214 8.06 1.11 -19.31
N ARG A 215 8.49 2.33 -19.69
CA ARG A 215 8.37 2.84 -21.05
C ARG A 215 9.73 2.96 -21.72
N VAL A 216 9.90 2.42 -22.95
CA VAL A 216 11.14 2.62 -23.74
C VAL A 216 11.36 4.10 -24.07
N LEU A 217 12.63 4.52 -24.13
CA LEU A 217 12.99 5.87 -24.54
C LEU A 217 12.89 6.03 -26.05
N GLN A 218 13.32 5.04 -26.81
CA GLN A 218 13.29 5.03 -28.27
C GLN A 218 12.39 3.89 -28.77
N LYS A 219 11.98 3.97 -30.04
CA LYS A 219 11.23 2.89 -30.66
C LYS A 219 12.21 1.75 -30.88
N ASP A 220 12.02 0.69 -30.18
CA ASP A 220 12.79 -0.54 -30.18
C ASP A 220 11.89 -1.69 -30.68
N ASP A 221 12.45 -2.85 -30.99
CA ASP A 221 11.72 -4.05 -31.45
C ASP A 221 10.87 -4.67 -30.31
N GLY A 222 10.95 -4.14 -29.10
CA GLY A 222 10.20 -4.57 -27.94
C GLY A 222 8.89 -3.79 -27.71
N PRO A 223 8.05 -4.23 -26.78
CA PRO A 223 6.81 -3.55 -26.41
C PRO A 223 7.11 -2.17 -25.83
N LYS A 224 6.38 -1.16 -26.34
CA LYS A 224 6.52 0.25 -25.91
C LYS A 224 6.35 0.43 -24.39
N TYR A 225 5.48 -0.36 -23.80
CA TYR A 225 5.23 -0.43 -22.36
C TYR A 225 5.35 -1.87 -21.86
N LEU A 226 5.87 -2.01 -20.67
CA LEU A 226 5.90 -3.25 -19.89
C LEU A 226 5.22 -3.02 -18.56
#